data_a0552208936e1bc0596499301986a7ad
#
_entry.id   a0552208936e1bc0596499301986a7ad
#
_cell.length_a   1.000
_cell.length_b   1.000
_cell.length_c   1.000
_cell.angle_alpha   90.00
_cell.angle_beta   90.00
_cell.angle_gamma   90.00
#
_symmetry.space_group_name_H-M   'P 1'
#
loop_
_entity.id
_entity.type
_entity.pdbx_description
1 polymer ?
#
loop_
_entity_poly.entity_id
_entity_poly.type
_entity_poly.pdbx_seq_one_letter_code
_entity_poly.pdbx_strand_id
1 'polypeptide(L)'
;MPGTVEDFMRRFGGDGTIDDREAEQYYDRFASTRLEDREFDNATMSQGTTEYLGQLPDEHFEQAAHTAFAQAPPAQRQGFLRSLLGALQGRGVDLGALQNQLGLPSLSPTQMGPDEYARVANYARRQQPEVMEAQVRSQPWFIKAMGNPIVMGALGVIASKMLRR
;
A
#
# COMPACT_ATOMS: atom_id res chain seq x y z
N MET A 1 -5.40 -9.46 -25.35
CA MET A 1 -6.41 -9.34 -24.29
C MET A 1 -6.13 -8.12 -23.43
N PRO A 2 -7.17 -7.37 -23.05
CA PRO A 2 -6.97 -6.24 -22.13
C PRO A 2 -6.36 -6.74 -20.83
N GLY A 3 -5.41 -6.02 -20.30
CA GLY A 3 -4.80 -6.37 -19.04
C GLY A 3 -3.63 -7.31 -19.12
N THR A 4 -3.11 -7.60 -20.31
CA THR A 4 -1.85 -8.33 -20.42
C THR A 4 -0.69 -7.46 -19.96
N VAL A 5 0.43 -8.08 -19.64
CA VAL A 5 1.64 -7.34 -19.27
C VAL A 5 2.04 -6.37 -20.37
N GLU A 6 1.99 -6.80 -21.64
CA GLU A 6 2.33 -5.93 -22.77
C GLU A 6 1.42 -4.71 -22.85
N ASP A 7 0.11 -4.91 -22.67
CA ASP A 7 -0.85 -3.82 -22.69
C ASP A 7 -0.61 -2.87 -21.52
N PHE A 8 -0.34 -3.42 -20.34
CA PHE A 8 -0.03 -2.64 -19.16
C PHE A 8 1.21 -1.76 -19.39
N MET A 9 2.29 -2.35 -19.90
CA MET A 9 3.52 -1.62 -20.13
C MET A 9 3.38 -0.52 -21.17
N ARG A 10 2.58 -0.76 -22.19
CA ARG A 10 2.32 0.25 -23.22
C ARG A 10 1.63 1.46 -22.61
N ARG A 11 0.71 1.24 -21.69
CA ARG A 11 -0.08 2.32 -21.07
C ARG A 11 0.66 3.04 -19.95
N PHE A 12 1.44 2.32 -19.17
CA PHE A 12 2.15 2.89 -18.03
C PHE A 12 3.64 3.08 -18.26
N GLY A 13 4.15 2.51 -19.33
CA GLY A 13 5.58 2.60 -19.67
C GLY A 13 5.94 3.80 -20.55
N GLY A 14 4.98 4.65 -20.92
CA GLY A 14 5.32 5.83 -21.70
C GLY A 14 4.18 6.52 -22.44
N ASP A 15 3.42 5.83 -23.24
CA ASP A 15 2.55 6.50 -24.22
C ASP A 15 1.07 6.42 -23.94
N GLY A 16 0.64 5.56 -23.05
CA GLY A 16 -0.77 5.34 -22.84
C GLY A 16 -1.35 6.18 -21.71
N THR A 17 -2.61 6.51 -21.85
CA THR A 17 -3.38 7.09 -20.76
C THR A 17 -4.54 6.16 -20.46
N ILE A 18 -4.87 6.02 -19.19
CA ILE A 18 -6.02 5.23 -18.77
C ILE A 18 -6.80 6.00 -17.72
N ASP A 19 -8.09 5.67 -17.60
CA ASP A 19 -8.89 6.27 -16.57
C ASP A 19 -8.66 5.58 -15.22
N ASP A 20 -9.23 6.17 -14.17
CA ASP A 20 -9.04 5.69 -12.81
C ASP A 20 -9.55 4.26 -12.62
N ARG A 21 -10.64 3.92 -13.29
CA ARG A 21 -11.23 2.60 -13.20
C ARG A 21 -10.29 1.53 -13.77
N GLU A 22 -9.69 1.83 -14.93
CA GLU A 22 -8.74 0.90 -15.53
C GLU A 22 -7.50 0.74 -14.65
N ALA A 23 -7.04 1.82 -14.04
CA ALA A 23 -5.90 1.75 -13.12
C ALA A 23 -6.19 0.81 -11.96
N GLU A 24 -7.38 0.91 -11.37
CA GLU A 24 -7.77 0.01 -10.28
C GLU A 24 -7.85 -1.44 -10.74
N GLN A 25 -8.33 -1.67 -11.97
CA GLN A 25 -8.42 -3.02 -12.52
C GLN A 25 -7.04 -3.63 -12.70
N TYR A 26 -6.06 -2.87 -13.21
CA TYR A 26 -4.69 -3.35 -13.31
C TYR A 26 -4.11 -3.67 -11.94
N TYR A 27 -4.35 -2.80 -10.98
CA TYR A 27 -3.85 -3.03 -9.64
C TYR A 27 -4.42 -4.32 -9.05
N ASP A 28 -5.72 -4.55 -9.24
CA ASP A 28 -6.38 -5.77 -8.77
C ASP A 28 -5.77 -7.01 -9.41
N ARG A 29 -5.40 -6.95 -10.69
CA ARG A 29 -4.79 -8.09 -11.37
C ARG A 29 -3.42 -8.42 -10.78
N PHE A 30 -2.62 -7.41 -10.45
CA PHE A 30 -1.33 -7.65 -9.78
C PHE A 30 -1.52 -8.26 -8.40
N ALA A 31 -2.59 -7.91 -7.72
CA ALA A 31 -2.87 -8.43 -6.38
C ALA A 31 -3.60 -9.78 -6.43
N SER A 32 -4.03 -10.23 -7.61
CA SER A 32 -4.85 -11.42 -7.76
C SER A 32 -4.04 -12.69 -7.55
N THR A 33 -4.69 -13.71 -6.98
CA THR A 33 -4.12 -15.06 -6.88
C THR A 33 -4.70 -16.00 -7.93
N ARG A 34 -5.51 -15.48 -8.85
CA ARG A 34 -6.14 -16.30 -9.88
C ARG A 34 -5.13 -16.80 -10.91
N LEU A 35 -5.40 -17.98 -11.44
CA LEU A 35 -4.53 -18.58 -12.45
C LEU A 35 -4.44 -17.75 -13.73
N GLU A 36 -5.53 -17.16 -14.17
CA GLU A 36 -5.58 -16.38 -15.40
C GLU A 36 -4.78 -15.08 -15.31
N ASP A 37 -4.43 -14.64 -14.09
CA ASP A 37 -3.67 -13.42 -13.88
C ASP A 37 -2.20 -13.69 -13.57
N ARG A 38 -1.71 -14.91 -13.78
CA ARG A 38 -0.33 -15.28 -13.44
C ARG A 38 0.75 -14.53 -14.21
N GLU A 39 0.40 -13.92 -15.31
CA GLU A 39 1.37 -13.13 -16.06
C GLU A 39 1.82 -11.88 -15.29
N PHE A 40 1.07 -11.47 -14.26
CA PHE A 40 1.43 -10.36 -13.40
C PHE A 40 2.14 -10.90 -12.15
N ASP A 41 3.22 -10.24 -11.79
CA ASP A 41 4.05 -10.66 -10.67
C ASP A 41 3.65 -9.89 -9.40
N ASN A 42 3.05 -10.59 -8.46
CA ASN A 42 2.60 -10.01 -7.19
C ASN A 42 3.78 -9.42 -6.41
N ALA A 43 4.96 -10.03 -6.50
CA ALA A 43 6.14 -9.46 -5.85
C ALA A 43 6.55 -8.13 -6.47
N THR A 44 6.51 -8.01 -7.79
CA THR A 44 6.79 -6.74 -8.45
C THR A 44 5.77 -5.68 -8.05
N MET A 45 4.51 -6.06 -7.95
CA MET A 45 3.45 -5.16 -7.49
C MET A 45 3.75 -4.61 -6.11
N SER A 46 4.04 -5.49 -5.15
CA SER A 46 4.26 -5.06 -3.78
C SER A 46 5.54 -4.23 -3.65
N GLN A 47 6.60 -4.60 -4.36
CA GLN A 47 7.85 -3.86 -4.35
C GLN A 47 7.68 -2.46 -4.97
N GLY A 48 7.04 -2.39 -6.13
CA GLY A 48 6.82 -1.13 -6.82
C GLY A 48 5.93 -0.19 -6.02
N THR A 49 4.87 -0.71 -5.44
CA THR A 49 3.98 0.09 -4.61
C THR A 49 4.71 0.61 -3.38
N THR A 50 5.46 -0.25 -2.69
CA THR A 50 6.20 0.15 -1.49
C THR A 50 7.25 1.20 -1.81
N GLU A 51 7.94 1.04 -2.93
CA GLU A 51 8.93 2.02 -3.39
C GLU A 51 8.28 3.38 -3.65
N TYR A 52 7.11 3.37 -4.30
CA TYR A 52 6.37 4.61 -4.54
C TYR A 52 5.96 5.27 -3.23
N LEU A 53 5.43 4.48 -2.29
CA LEU A 53 5.03 5.02 -0.98
C LEU A 53 6.24 5.62 -0.24
N GLY A 54 7.41 5.01 -0.39
CA GLY A 54 8.63 5.51 0.24
C GLY A 54 9.11 6.85 -0.30
N GLN A 55 8.67 7.23 -1.50
CA GLN A 55 9.02 8.50 -2.12
C GLN A 55 8.10 9.64 -1.73
N LEU A 56 6.96 9.34 -1.10
CA LEU A 56 6.00 10.38 -0.74
C LEU A 56 6.48 11.16 0.49
N PRO A 57 6.28 12.49 0.51
CA PRO A 57 6.48 13.25 1.74
C PRO A 57 5.56 12.73 2.85
N ASP A 58 6.00 12.87 4.10
CA ASP A 58 5.24 12.40 5.25
C ASP A 58 3.81 12.92 5.26
N GLU A 59 3.63 14.20 5.00
CA GLU A 59 2.30 14.82 5.00
C GLU A 59 1.38 14.19 3.97
N HIS A 60 1.91 13.94 2.78
CA HIS A 60 1.11 13.36 1.70
C HIS A 60 0.73 11.92 2.03
N PHE A 61 1.67 11.14 2.56
CA PHE A 61 1.39 9.77 2.95
C PHE A 61 0.35 9.71 4.07
N GLU A 62 0.55 10.51 5.12
CA GLU A 62 -0.37 10.48 6.26
C GLU A 62 -1.77 10.94 5.86
N GLN A 63 -1.88 11.93 4.99
CA GLN A 63 -3.17 12.37 4.51
C GLN A 63 -3.88 11.29 3.70
N ALA A 64 -3.16 10.63 2.80
CA ALA A 64 -3.73 9.53 2.01
C ALA A 64 -4.11 8.34 2.89
N ALA A 65 -3.26 8.01 3.86
CA ALA A 65 -3.54 6.93 4.79
C ALA A 65 -4.75 7.24 5.67
N HIS A 66 -4.86 8.49 6.13
CA HIS A 66 -6.04 8.92 6.88
C HIS A 66 -7.31 8.69 6.06
N THR A 67 -7.30 9.09 4.80
CA THR A 67 -8.43 8.89 3.91
C THR A 67 -8.79 7.40 3.81
N ALA A 68 -7.79 6.55 3.63
CA ALA A 68 -8.02 5.12 3.51
C ALA A 68 -8.65 4.53 4.78
N PHE A 69 -8.10 4.86 5.93
CA PHE A 69 -8.59 4.32 7.20
C PHE A 69 -9.96 4.88 7.56
N ALA A 70 -10.23 6.15 7.23
CA ALA A 70 -11.52 6.75 7.51
C ALA A 70 -12.65 6.10 6.70
N GLN A 71 -12.35 5.64 5.49
CA GLN A 71 -13.33 5.01 4.60
C GLN A 71 -13.49 3.51 4.86
N ALA A 72 -12.50 2.87 5.47
CA ALA A 72 -12.54 1.43 5.68
C ALA A 72 -13.53 1.05 6.77
N PRO A 73 -14.23 -0.09 6.63
CA PRO A 73 -15.03 -0.61 7.74
C PRO A 73 -14.15 -0.86 8.97
N PRO A 74 -14.70 -0.69 10.19
CA PRO A 74 -13.90 -0.85 11.41
C PRO A 74 -13.15 -2.19 11.50
N ALA A 75 -13.77 -3.28 11.12
CA ALA A 75 -13.12 -4.59 11.18
C ALA A 75 -11.91 -4.66 10.24
N GLN A 76 -12.00 -4.03 9.06
CA GLN A 76 -10.93 -4.06 8.07
C GLN A 76 -9.73 -3.23 8.54
N ARG A 77 -9.98 -2.00 9.01
CA ARG A 77 -8.88 -1.16 9.47
C ARG A 77 -8.23 -1.69 10.75
N GLN A 78 -9.02 -2.28 11.64
CA GLN A 78 -8.48 -2.89 12.85
C GLN A 78 -7.61 -4.11 12.52
N GLY A 79 -8.05 -4.93 11.57
CA GLY A 79 -7.28 -6.08 11.10
C GLY A 79 -5.95 -5.65 10.49
N PHE A 80 -5.96 -4.57 9.70
CA PHE A 80 -4.74 -4.00 9.13
C PHE A 80 -3.75 -3.59 10.24
N LEU A 81 -4.24 -2.84 11.22
CA LEU A 81 -3.38 -2.35 12.29
C LEU A 81 -2.83 -3.48 13.15
N ARG A 82 -3.66 -4.47 13.48
CA ARG A 82 -3.20 -5.63 14.26
C ARG A 82 -2.09 -6.37 13.53
N SER A 83 -2.26 -6.58 12.24
CA SER A 83 -1.25 -7.23 11.41
C SER A 83 0.03 -6.40 11.35
N LEU A 84 -0.11 -5.09 11.20
CA LEU A 84 1.02 -4.18 11.13
C LEU A 84 1.80 -4.16 12.46
N LEU A 85 1.11 -4.01 13.58
CA LEU A 85 1.74 -4.00 14.89
C LEU A 85 2.42 -5.33 15.21
N GLY A 86 1.76 -6.45 14.86
CA GLY A 86 2.36 -7.77 15.06
C GLY A 86 3.62 -7.96 14.25
N ALA A 87 3.63 -7.48 13.01
CA ALA A 87 4.82 -7.56 12.16
C ALA A 87 5.96 -6.69 12.69
N LEU A 88 5.64 -5.48 13.17
CA LEU A 88 6.65 -4.61 13.78
C LEU A 88 7.25 -5.26 15.02
N GLN A 89 6.41 -5.81 15.87
CA GLN A 89 6.88 -6.51 17.08
C GLN A 89 7.77 -7.70 16.72
N GLY A 90 7.40 -8.43 15.67
CA GLY A 90 8.20 -9.56 15.19
C GLY A 90 9.57 -9.15 14.68
N ARG A 91 9.76 -7.88 14.33
CA ARG A 91 11.06 -7.38 13.89
C ARG A 91 11.82 -6.67 15.02
N GLY A 92 11.35 -6.81 16.26
CA GLY A 92 12.05 -6.28 17.42
C GLY A 92 11.67 -4.87 17.81
N VAL A 93 10.60 -4.32 17.23
CA VAL A 93 10.13 -2.99 17.60
C VAL A 93 9.40 -3.06 18.95
N ASP A 94 9.80 -2.21 19.89
CA ASP A 94 9.13 -2.09 21.18
C ASP A 94 7.89 -1.22 21.00
N LEU A 95 6.71 -1.82 21.11
CA LEU A 95 5.47 -1.09 20.87
C LEU A 95 5.21 0.01 21.90
N GLY A 96 5.65 -0.18 23.15
CA GLY A 96 5.53 0.87 24.16
C GLY A 96 6.37 2.09 23.82
N ALA A 97 7.59 1.87 23.37
CA ALA A 97 8.45 2.96 22.91
C ALA A 97 7.88 3.63 21.67
N LEU A 98 7.32 2.85 20.76
CA LEU A 98 6.69 3.38 19.56
C LEU A 98 5.51 4.29 19.91
N GLN A 99 4.67 3.85 20.84
CA GLN A 99 3.54 4.65 21.31
C GLN A 99 4.01 6.02 21.82
N ASN A 100 5.06 6.03 22.63
CA ASN A 100 5.62 7.27 23.16
C ASN A 100 6.24 8.15 22.07
N GLN A 101 6.97 7.51 21.15
CA GLN A 101 7.64 8.23 20.05
C GLN A 101 6.64 8.93 19.14
N LEU A 102 5.52 8.28 18.87
CA LEU A 102 4.49 8.82 17.98
C LEU A 102 3.46 9.70 18.71
N GLY A 103 3.57 9.80 20.04
CA GLY A 103 2.64 10.60 20.81
C GLY A 103 1.22 10.06 20.83
N LEU A 104 1.08 8.74 20.83
CA LEU A 104 -0.24 8.09 20.75
C LEU A 104 -0.77 7.80 22.16
N PRO A 105 -2.07 8.04 22.38
CA PRO A 105 -2.68 7.71 23.67
C PRO A 105 -2.86 6.20 23.87
N SER A 106 -2.90 5.43 22.78
CA SER A 106 -3.14 3.99 22.82
C SER A 106 -2.65 3.35 21.55
N LEU A 107 -2.28 2.07 21.61
CA LEU A 107 -2.06 1.23 20.43
C LEU A 107 -3.17 0.18 20.29
N SER A 108 -4.26 0.31 21.02
CA SER A 108 -5.41 -0.55 20.84
C SER A 108 -6.19 -0.12 19.60
N PRO A 109 -6.37 -1.00 18.60
CA PRO A 109 -7.05 -0.62 17.36
C PRO A 109 -8.46 -0.06 17.58
N THR A 110 -9.15 -0.50 18.62
CA THR A 110 -10.51 -0.04 18.89
C THR A 110 -10.55 1.35 19.50
N GLN A 111 -9.41 1.86 20.00
CA GLN A 111 -9.32 3.16 20.66
C GLN A 111 -8.59 4.20 19.82
N MET A 112 -8.18 3.83 18.61
CA MET A 112 -7.42 4.71 17.73
C MET A 112 -8.30 5.25 16.61
N GLY A 113 -8.03 6.49 16.22
CA GLY A 113 -8.67 7.09 15.06
C GLY A 113 -7.83 7.00 13.80
N PRO A 114 -8.39 7.44 12.65
CA PRO A 114 -7.65 7.36 11.38
C PRO A 114 -6.31 8.10 11.38
N ASP A 115 -6.20 9.21 12.08
CA ASP A 115 -4.92 9.95 12.17
C ASP A 115 -3.85 9.12 12.86
N GLU A 116 -4.23 8.43 13.92
CA GLU A 116 -3.29 7.61 14.69
C GLU A 116 -2.87 6.39 13.90
N TYR A 117 -3.81 5.76 13.18
CA TYR A 117 -3.49 4.67 12.26
C TYR A 117 -2.49 5.14 11.19
N ALA A 118 -2.71 6.35 10.65
CA ALA A 118 -1.83 6.90 9.63
C ALA A 118 -0.41 7.12 10.15
N ARG A 119 -0.26 7.54 11.40
CA ARG A 119 1.06 7.73 12.01
C ARG A 119 1.82 6.42 12.14
N VAL A 120 1.13 5.36 12.57
CA VAL A 120 1.77 4.04 12.67
C VAL A 120 2.17 3.54 11.28
N ALA A 121 1.30 3.68 10.30
CA ALA A 121 1.60 3.27 8.93
C ALA A 121 2.78 4.06 8.37
N ASN A 122 2.86 5.37 8.63
CA ASN A 122 3.98 6.19 8.19
C ASN A 122 5.30 5.75 8.83
N TYR A 123 5.26 5.41 10.11
CA TYR A 123 6.44 4.86 10.78
C TYR A 123 6.92 3.59 10.08
N ALA A 124 6.00 2.65 9.81
CA ALA A 124 6.35 1.40 9.15
C ALA A 124 6.93 1.64 7.76
N ARG A 125 6.33 2.54 6.99
CA ARG A 125 6.81 2.89 5.67
C ARG A 125 8.26 3.37 5.67
N ARG A 126 8.61 4.16 6.67
CA ARG A 126 9.94 4.77 6.74
C ARG A 126 10.97 3.87 7.42
N GLN A 127 10.59 3.20 8.48
CA GLN A 127 11.53 2.48 9.33
C GLN A 127 11.59 0.99 9.05
N GLN A 128 10.49 0.42 8.52
CA GLN A 128 10.40 -1.01 8.25
C GLN A 128 9.70 -1.24 6.91
N PRO A 129 10.35 -0.86 5.80
CA PRO A 129 9.68 -0.95 4.49
C PRO A 129 9.26 -2.38 4.11
N GLU A 130 9.95 -3.40 4.60
CA GLU A 130 9.57 -4.79 4.35
C GLU A 130 8.23 -5.13 5.01
N VAL A 131 7.95 -4.54 6.17
CA VAL A 131 6.67 -4.71 6.84
C VAL A 131 5.56 -4.07 6.00
N MET A 132 5.79 -2.85 5.50
CA MET A 132 4.82 -2.19 4.63
C MET A 132 4.60 -2.99 3.35
N GLU A 133 5.65 -3.54 2.74
CA GLU A 133 5.52 -4.36 1.55
C GLU A 133 4.63 -5.57 1.80
N ALA A 134 4.80 -6.24 2.93
CA ALA A 134 3.96 -7.38 3.29
C ALA A 134 2.49 -6.97 3.46
N GLN A 135 2.24 -5.80 4.05
CA GLN A 135 0.87 -5.31 4.19
C GLN A 135 0.24 -4.99 2.85
N VAL A 136 0.98 -4.36 1.94
CA VAL A 136 0.49 -4.07 0.59
C VAL A 136 0.13 -5.36 -0.14
N ARG A 137 0.99 -6.38 -0.01
CA ARG A 137 0.78 -7.66 -0.68
C ARG A 137 -0.46 -8.38 -0.17
N SER A 138 -0.68 -8.39 1.14
CA SER A 138 -1.78 -9.12 1.75
C SER A 138 -3.07 -8.32 1.84
N GLN A 139 -2.98 -6.99 1.80
CA GLN A 139 -4.14 -6.11 1.98
C GLN A 139 -4.13 -4.97 0.96
N PRO A 140 -4.32 -5.29 -0.34
CA PRO A 140 -4.24 -4.28 -1.40
C PRO A 140 -5.32 -3.22 -1.31
N TRP A 141 -6.40 -3.46 -0.56
CA TRP A 141 -7.46 -2.48 -0.37
C TRP A 141 -6.93 -1.15 0.16
N PHE A 142 -5.88 -1.22 0.97
CA PHE A 142 -5.30 -0.03 1.60
C PHE A 142 -4.83 0.98 0.55
N ILE A 143 -4.13 0.50 -0.46
CA ILE A 143 -3.62 1.37 -1.52
C ILE A 143 -4.77 1.94 -2.36
N LYS A 144 -5.74 1.11 -2.71
CA LYS A 144 -6.88 1.57 -3.50
C LYS A 144 -7.67 2.63 -2.73
N ALA A 145 -7.81 2.46 -1.42
CA ALA A 145 -8.55 3.40 -0.57
C ALA A 145 -7.80 4.72 -0.37
N MET A 146 -6.48 4.76 -0.59
CA MET A 146 -5.71 5.99 -0.52
C MET A 146 -6.04 6.96 -1.66
N GLY A 147 -6.64 6.45 -2.73
CA GLY A 147 -7.10 7.27 -3.83
C GLY A 147 -6.38 6.97 -5.14
N ASN A 148 -6.99 7.42 -6.23
CA ASN A 148 -6.49 7.13 -7.57
C ASN A 148 -5.09 7.69 -7.84
N PRO A 149 -4.71 8.89 -7.37
CA PRO A 149 -3.34 9.37 -7.58
C PRO A 149 -2.29 8.42 -7.01
N ILE A 150 -2.58 7.77 -5.89
CA ILE A 150 -1.66 6.80 -5.29
C ILE A 150 -1.60 5.54 -6.15
N VAL A 151 -2.75 5.03 -6.61
CA VAL A 151 -2.80 3.85 -7.46
C VAL A 151 -2.03 4.10 -8.77
N MET A 152 -2.26 5.25 -9.41
CA MET A 152 -1.59 5.61 -10.66
C MET A 152 -0.08 5.73 -10.47
N GLY A 153 0.35 6.37 -9.39
CA GLY A 153 1.77 6.50 -9.10
C GLY A 153 2.43 5.14 -8.84
N ALA A 154 1.75 4.28 -8.10
CA ALA A 154 2.24 2.93 -7.84
C ALA A 154 2.38 2.14 -9.14
N LEU A 155 1.38 2.20 -10.01
CA LEU A 155 1.42 1.50 -11.29
C LEU A 155 2.56 2.01 -12.19
N GLY A 156 2.84 3.31 -12.14
CA GLY A 156 3.97 3.88 -12.87
C GLY A 156 5.30 3.29 -12.43
N VAL A 157 5.50 3.14 -11.13
CA VAL A 157 6.73 2.53 -10.60
C VAL A 157 6.78 1.04 -10.94
N ILE A 158 5.66 0.34 -10.86
CA ILE A 158 5.59 -1.08 -11.23
C ILE A 158 5.98 -1.25 -12.70
N ALA A 159 5.44 -0.41 -13.59
CA ALA A 159 5.79 -0.47 -15.01
C ALA A 159 7.28 -0.23 -15.23
N SER A 160 7.86 0.73 -14.53
CA SER A 160 9.29 1.01 -14.61
C SER A 160 10.12 -0.20 -14.21
N LYS A 161 9.72 -0.92 -13.16
CA LYS A 161 10.42 -2.13 -12.75
C LYS A 161 10.31 -3.23 -13.79
N MET A 162 9.16 -3.38 -14.42
CA MET A 162 8.96 -4.38 -15.47
C MET A 162 9.82 -4.07 -16.71
N LEU A 163 9.97 -2.80 -17.04
CA LEU A 163 10.80 -2.40 -18.18
C LEU A 163 12.28 -2.69 -17.96
N ARG A 164 12.73 -2.77 -16.71
CA ARG A 164 14.13 -3.04 -16.38
C ARG A 164 14.49 -4.53 -16.45
N ARG A 165 13.52 -5.38 -16.65
CA ARG A 165 13.76 -6.83 -16.78
C ARG A 165 14.39 -7.17 -18.17
#